data_5c66a6e4460ac0089df0281b5d0874a5
#
_entry.id   5c66a6e4460ac0089df0281b5d0874a5
#
_cell.length_a   1.000
_cell.length_b   1.000
_cell.length_c   1.000
_cell.angle_alpha   90.00
_cell.angle_beta   90.00
_cell.angle_gamma   90.00
#
_symmetry.space_group_name_H-M   'P 1'
#
loop_
_entity.id
_entity.type
_entity.pdbx_description
1 polymer ?
#
loop_
_entity_poly.entity_id
_entity_poly.type
_entity_poly.pdbx_seq_one_letter_code
_entity_poly.pdbx_strand_id
1 'polypeptide(L)'
;MPKFKLHSKFKPAGGQPAAIKKLIAGYKKFPMQTLQGITGSGKTFIMANLIENVQQPTLILAHNKTLAAQLYQELKAFFPENRVEYFISYYDYYQPESYLPTTDTYIEKDSSINEEIGRMRLKTTASLLARKDVIVVSSISCIYGLGDPKEFRDLSLTFTKGEKKSRLQIIKSLVQMQYTRTMGDMEPGKFRVKGETFEIWPAYDDEIIRVELFGDETDAITLRHKVTGTIISKVDEISIFPAKQFVVSEDKVVGAIEDIKDELHDWAPKLQELERQRIKQRTKYDLEMIKEMGYCSGIENYSRHFEGRKEGTPPFTLLDYFPKDFMFIIDESHQSIPQSHAMYKGDLARKKNLIDFGFRLPCAYDNRPLKFAEFEKYFTNTIF
;
A
#
# COMPACT_ATOMS: atom_id res chain seq x y z
N MET A 1 16.39 11.87 12.94
CA MET A 1 15.55 11.63 11.75
C MET A 1 15.69 12.83 10.82
N PRO A 2 15.74 12.63 9.52
CA PRO A 2 15.83 13.73 8.57
C PRO A 2 14.59 14.62 8.65
N LYS A 3 14.81 15.93 8.48
CA LYS A 3 13.72 16.93 8.41
C LYS A 3 13.36 17.20 6.96
N PHE A 4 12.15 17.62 6.69
CA PHE A 4 11.80 18.16 5.38
C PHE A 4 12.58 19.44 5.13
N LYS A 5 13.24 19.50 3.97
CA LYS A 5 14.04 20.63 3.54
C LYS A 5 13.65 21.02 2.12
N LEU A 6 13.05 22.20 1.99
CA LEU A 6 12.60 22.73 0.71
C LEU A 6 13.76 23.28 -0.09
N HIS A 7 13.92 22.78 -1.30
CA HIS A 7 14.86 23.30 -2.30
C HIS A 7 14.07 24.06 -3.38
N SER A 8 14.21 25.36 -3.41
CA SER A 8 13.58 26.19 -4.44
C SER A 8 14.41 27.41 -4.77
N LYS A 9 14.43 27.76 -6.06
CA LYS A 9 14.99 29.04 -6.54
C LYS A 9 14.02 30.21 -6.31
N PHE A 10 12.75 29.91 -6.04
CA PHE A 10 11.69 30.89 -5.84
C PHE A 10 11.45 31.15 -4.36
N LYS A 11 10.97 32.34 -4.05
CA LYS A 11 10.47 32.70 -2.72
C LYS A 11 8.96 32.97 -2.81
N PRO A 12 8.22 32.73 -1.74
CA PRO A 12 6.78 33.06 -1.72
C PRO A 12 6.53 34.52 -2.08
N ALA A 13 5.62 34.79 -3.04
CA ALA A 13 5.32 36.11 -3.56
C ALA A 13 3.80 36.37 -3.57
N GLY A 14 3.41 37.63 -3.73
CA GLY A 14 2.01 38.05 -3.78
C GLY A 14 1.24 37.68 -2.50
N GLY A 15 0.15 36.93 -2.65
CA GLY A 15 -0.67 36.45 -1.53
C GLY A 15 -0.13 35.21 -0.82
N GLN A 16 0.88 34.54 -1.38
CA GLN A 16 1.42 33.26 -0.85
C GLN A 16 1.97 33.38 0.58
N PRO A 17 2.79 34.40 0.97
CA PRO A 17 3.30 34.52 2.33
C PRO A 17 2.20 34.61 3.37
N ALA A 18 1.15 35.36 3.09
CA ALA A 18 0.00 35.51 3.99
C ALA A 18 -0.80 34.21 4.13
N ALA A 19 -1.01 33.47 3.02
CA ALA A 19 -1.69 32.19 3.00
C ALA A 19 -0.89 31.13 3.80
N ILE A 20 0.42 31.00 3.56
CA ILE A 20 1.30 30.09 4.28
C ILE A 20 1.26 30.37 5.80
N LYS A 21 1.41 31.64 6.20
CA LYS A 21 1.35 32.04 7.62
C LYS A 21 0.01 31.67 8.28
N LYS A 22 -1.12 31.90 7.59
CA LYS A 22 -2.46 31.56 8.09
C LYS A 22 -2.64 30.05 8.22
N LEU A 23 -2.23 29.25 7.22
CA LEU A 23 -2.33 27.81 7.23
C LEU A 23 -1.49 27.19 8.36
N ILE A 24 -0.26 27.64 8.56
CA ILE A 24 0.60 27.20 9.66
C ILE A 24 -0.03 27.55 11.02
N ALA A 25 -0.52 28.78 11.18
CA ALA A 25 -1.15 29.22 12.43
C ALA A 25 -2.46 28.46 12.74
N GLY A 26 -3.16 28.02 11.70
CA GLY A 26 -4.40 27.22 11.81
C GLY A 26 -4.17 25.74 11.99
N TYR A 27 -3.02 25.19 11.58
CA TYR A 27 -2.78 23.75 11.44
C TYR A 27 -3.12 22.94 12.70
N LYS A 28 -2.72 23.37 13.89
CA LYS A 28 -3.03 22.67 15.15
C LYS A 28 -4.32 23.15 15.83
N LYS A 29 -4.94 24.21 15.30
CA LYS A 29 -6.13 24.81 15.89
C LYS A 29 -7.43 24.30 15.26
N PHE A 30 -7.38 23.99 13.97
CA PHE A 30 -8.52 23.57 13.19
C PHE A 30 -8.25 22.22 12.55
N PRO A 31 -9.16 21.25 12.67
CA PRO A 31 -8.99 19.95 12.03
C PRO A 31 -9.03 20.04 10.50
N MET A 32 -9.69 21.08 9.98
CA MET A 32 -9.85 21.30 8.55
C MET A 32 -9.64 22.77 8.20
N GLN A 33 -8.96 23.02 7.08
CA GLN A 33 -8.75 24.35 6.51
C GLN A 33 -8.97 24.30 5.00
N THR A 34 -9.33 25.40 4.38
CA THR A 34 -9.49 25.50 2.92
C THR A 34 -8.55 26.56 2.36
N LEU A 35 -7.78 26.18 1.34
CA LEU A 35 -6.97 27.07 0.52
C LEU A 35 -7.61 27.23 -0.85
N GLN A 36 -8.26 28.37 -1.09
CA GLN A 36 -8.81 28.70 -2.40
C GLN A 36 -7.81 29.52 -3.22
N GLY A 37 -7.54 29.06 -4.42
CA GLY A 37 -6.64 29.73 -5.37
C GLY A 37 -6.91 29.31 -6.80
N ILE A 38 -6.78 30.24 -7.73
CA ILE A 38 -6.91 29.99 -9.17
C ILE A 38 -5.77 29.08 -9.67
N THR A 39 -5.97 28.46 -10.83
CA THR A 39 -4.91 27.72 -11.51
C THR A 39 -3.71 28.63 -11.77
N GLY A 40 -2.49 28.12 -11.54
CA GLY A 40 -1.26 28.91 -11.70
C GLY A 40 -0.91 29.85 -10.55
N SER A 41 -1.72 29.90 -9.46
CA SER A 41 -1.40 30.72 -8.27
C SER A 41 -0.24 30.16 -7.42
N GLY A 42 0.29 29.00 -7.78
CA GLY A 42 1.38 28.33 -7.05
C GLY A 42 0.92 27.58 -5.82
N LYS A 43 -0.27 26.94 -5.86
CA LYS A 43 -0.79 26.10 -4.76
C LYS A 43 0.23 25.04 -4.34
N THR A 44 0.86 24.33 -5.30
CA THR A 44 1.90 23.32 -5.00
C THR A 44 3.08 23.92 -4.21
N PHE A 45 3.47 25.15 -4.53
CA PHE A 45 4.55 25.82 -3.80
C PHE A 45 4.13 26.23 -2.38
N ILE A 46 2.86 26.61 -2.19
CA ILE A 46 2.29 26.85 -0.85
C ILE A 46 2.29 25.52 -0.04
N MET A 47 1.86 24.41 -0.64
CA MET A 47 1.91 23.08 -0.02
C MET A 47 3.33 22.72 0.41
N ALA A 48 4.31 22.90 -0.47
CA ALA A 48 5.72 22.60 -0.18
C ALA A 48 6.25 23.43 1.00
N ASN A 49 5.97 24.74 1.05
CA ASN A 49 6.34 25.60 2.17
C ASN A 49 5.64 25.16 3.47
N LEU A 50 4.40 24.70 3.39
CA LEU A 50 3.67 24.19 4.54
C LEU A 50 4.28 22.90 5.07
N ILE A 51 4.62 21.95 4.21
CA ILE A 51 5.28 20.68 4.58
C ILE A 51 6.59 20.96 5.31
N GLU A 52 7.42 21.87 4.77
CA GLU A 52 8.69 22.24 5.41
C GLU A 52 8.47 22.85 6.80
N ASN A 53 7.46 23.68 6.99
CA ASN A 53 7.24 24.34 8.27
C ASN A 53 6.56 23.43 9.31
N VAL A 54 5.68 22.53 8.87
CA VAL A 54 4.91 21.64 9.76
C VAL A 54 5.70 20.41 10.17
N GLN A 55 6.56 19.91 9.30
CA GLN A 55 7.44 18.75 9.58
C GLN A 55 6.68 17.45 9.92
N GLN A 56 5.54 17.22 9.30
CA GLN A 56 4.75 15.98 9.46
C GLN A 56 4.72 15.15 8.19
N PRO A 57 4.69 13.81 8.27
CA PRO A 57 4.39 12.97 7.12
C PRO A 57 3.13 13.47 6.42
N THR A 58 3.16 13.52 5.10
CA THR A 58 2.10 14.18 4.34
C THR A 58 1.52 13.27 3.28
N LEU A 59 0.19 13.16 3.24
CA LEU A 59 -0.55 12.56 2.13
C LEU A 59 -1.18 13.66 1.29
N ILE A 60 -1.00 13.60 -0.03
CA ILE A 60 -1.64 14.49 -0.99
C ILE A 60 -2.53 13.64 -1.89
N LEU A 61 -3.83 13.87 -1.83
CA LEU A 61 -4.81 13.20 -2.67
C LEU A 61 -5.11 14.05 -3.91
N ALA A 62 -4.85 13.49 -5.09
CA ALA A 62 -5.20 14.06 -6.39
C ALA A 62 -6.36 13.30 -7.02
N HIS A 63 -7.24 13.98 -7.74
CA HIS A 63 -8.45 13.37 -8.30
C HIS A 63 -8.21 12.45 -9.51
N ASN A 64 -7.02 12.52 -10.15
CA ASN A 64 -6.65 11.64 -11.25
C ASN A 64 -5.15 11.32 -11.30
N LYS A 65 -4.76 10.31 -12.12
CA LYS A 65 -3.38 9.85 -12.25
C LYS A 65 -2.44 10.92 -12.82
N THR A 66 -2.91 11.72 -13.77
CA THR A 66 -2.09 12.76 -14.46
C THR A 66 -1.70 13.87 -13.50
N LEU A 67 -2.66 14.40 -12.74
CA LEU A 67 -2.39 15.41 -11.72
C LEU A 67 -1.50 14.85 -10.60
N ALA A 68 -1.74 13.62 -10.17
CA ALA A 68 -0.89 12.95 -9.19
C ALA A 68 0.56 12.83 -9.69
N ALA A 69 0.78 12.51 -10.98
CA ALA A 69 2.11 12.44 -11.56
C ALA A 69 2.80 13.81 -11.61
N GLN A 70 2.07 14.87 -11.97
CA GLN A 70 2.59 16.22 -11.97
C GLN A 70 3.01 16.65 -10.55
N LEU A 71 2.13 16.51 -9.57
CA LEU A 71 2.42 16.86 -8.18
C LEU A 71 3.60 16.05 -7.61
N TYR A 72 3.70 14.76 -7.96
CA TYR A 72 4.83 13.92 -7.57
C TYR A 72 6.15 14.48 -8.11
N GLN A 73 6.22 14.84 -9.39
CA GLN A 73 7.42 15.39 -10.01
C GLN A 73 7.81 16.75 -9.41
N GLU A 74 6.86 17.64 -9.21
CA GLU A 74 7.09 18.96 -8.60
C GLU A 74 7.60 18.81 -7.16
N LEU A 75 6.97 17.97 -6.35
CA LEU A 75 7.38 17.75 -4.96
C LEU A 75 8.73 17.03 -4.86
N LYS A 76 9.02 16.09 -5.74
CA LYS A 76 10.34 15.45 -5.79
C LYS A 76 11.46 16.43 -6.12
N ALA A 77 11.18 17.43 -6.97
CA ALA A 77 12.12 18.51 -7.25
C ALA A 77 12.27 19.46 -6.03
N PHE A 78 11.21 19.71 -5.29
CA PHE A 78 11.26 20.52 -4.07
C PHE A 78 11.90 19.83 -2.87
N PHE A 79 11.83 18.51 -2.78
CA PHE A 79 12.34 17.72 -1.65
C PHE A 79 13.28 16.59 -2.08
N PRO A 80 14.43 16.93 -2.74
CA PRO A 80 15.34 15.92 -3.28
C PRO A 80 16.03 15.07 -2.21
N GLU A 81 16.14 15.57 -0.96
CA GLU A 81 16.77 14.88 0.17
C GLU A 81 15.77 14.04 0.98
N ASN A 82 14.46 14.21 0.76
CA ASN A 82 13.39 13.52 1.46
C ASN A 82 12.73 12.44 0.61
N ARG A 83 11.90 11.61 1.23
CA ARG A 83 11.15 10.59 0.51
C ARG A 83 9.85 11.16 -0.04
N VAL A 84 9.78 11.29 -1.36
CA VAL A 84 8.54 11.60 -2.07
C VAL A 84 8.12 10.34 -2.82
N GLU A 85 6.95 9.82 -2.51
CA GLU A 85 6.45 8.54 -2.97
C GLU A 85 5.17 8.70 -3.79
N TYR A 86 4.91 7.73 -4.69
CA TYR A 86 3.80 7.77 -5.63
C TYR A 86 2.89 6.56 -5.46
N PHE A 87 1.61 6.80 -5.17
CA PHE A 87 0.66 5.75 -4.87
C PHE A 87 -0.64 5.89 -5.66
N ILE A 88 -0.68 5.28 -6.84
CA ILE A 88 -1.87 5.27 -7.71
C ILE A 88 -2.32 3.85 -8.00
N SER A 89 -3.42 3.69 -8.72
CA SER A 89 -3.84 2.37 -9.23
C SER A 89 -2.78 1.80 -10.16
N TYR A 90 -2.31 0.59 -9.86
CA TYR A 90 -1.30 -0.13 -10.66
C TYR A 90 -1.87 -0.86 -11.88
N TYR A 91 -3.17 -0.72 -12.13
CA TYR A 91 -3.80 -1.26 -13.32
C TYR A 91 -3.66 -0.29 -14.50
N ASP A 92 -3.06 -0.76 -15.61
CA ASP A 92 -3.12 -0.08 -16.90
C ASP A 92 -4.47 -0.31 -17.56
N TYR A 93 -4.99 -1.53 -17.42
CA TYR A 93 -6.35 -1.92 -17.79
C TYR A 93 -6.98 -2.68 -16.61
N TYR A 94 -8.25 -2.42 -16.34
CA TYR A 94 -8.99 -3.09 -15.29
C TYR A 94 -10.45 -3.30 -15.64
N GLN A 95 -10.83 -4.55 -15.84
CA GLN A 95 -12.21 -4.99 -15.94
C GLN A 95 -12.56 -5.78 -14.68
N PRO A 96 -13.38 -5.21 -13.78
CA PRO A 96 -13.77 -5.91 -12.57
C PRO A 96 -14.64 -7.12 -12.88
N GLU A 97 -14.48 -8.20 -12.11
CA GLU A 97 -15.40 -9.32 -12.10
C GLU A 97 -16.84 -8.83 -11.86
N SER A 98 -17.78 -9.24 -12.70
CA SER A 98 -19.18 -8.85 -12.56
C SER A 98 -20.12 -9.91 -13.12
N TYR A 99 -21.37 -9.88 -12.66
CA TYR A 99 -22.43 -10.74 -13.19
C TYR A 99 -23.67 -9.91 -13.52
N LEU A 100 -24.19 -10.13 -14.71
CA LEU A 100 -25.40 -9.48 -15.24
C LEU A 100 -26.55 -10.48 -15.24
N PRO A 101 -27.44 -10.47 -14.21
CA PRO A 101 -28.53 -11.45 -14.10
C PRO A 101 -29.51 -11.44 -15.26
N THR A 102 -29.74 -10.26 -15.88
CA THR A 102 -30.68 -10.09 -16.99
C THR A 102 -30.30 -10.83 -18.26
N THR A 103 -29.00 -11.05 -18.48
CA THR A 103 -28.45 -11.73 -19.67
C THR A 103 -27.72 -13.01 -19.33
N ASP A 104 -27.74 -13.42 -18.05
CA ASP A 104 -26.95 -14.56 -17.52
C ASP A 104 -25.48 -14.50 -17.96
N THR A 105 -24.89 -13.31 -17.91
CA THR A 105 -23.53 -13.09 -18.41
C THR A 105 -22.57 -12.88 -17.25
N TYR A 106 -21.65 -13.81 -17.09
CA TYR A 106 -20.50 -13.65 -16.17
C TYR A 106 -19.33 -13.02 -16.92
N ILE A 107 -18.80 -11.93 -16.36
CA ILE A 107 -17.63 -11.22 -16.84
C ILE A 107 -16.50 -11.53 -15.88
N GLU A 108 -15.50 -12.25 -16.36
CA GLU A 108 -14.31 -12.56 -15.56
C GLU A 108 -13.48 -11.30 -15.33
N LYS A 109 -12.78 -11.26 -14.17
CA LYS A 109 -11.81 -10.21 -13.89
C LYS A 109 -10.69 -10.28 -14.93
N ASP A 110 -10.49 -9.20 -15.66
CA ASP A 110 -9.36 -9.02 -16.57
C ASP A 110 -8.58 -7.78 -16.18
N SER A 111 -7.26 -7.89 -16.08
CA SER A 111 -6.42 -6.77 -15.65
C SER A 111 -5.00 -6.90 -16.17
N SER A 112 -4.47 -5.77 -16.63
CA SER A 112 -3.05 -5.59 -16.91
C SER A 112 -2.40 -4.78 -15.79
N ILE A 113 -1.39 -5.37 -15.16
CA ILE A 113 -0.70 -4.76 -14.02
C ILE A 113 0.58 -4.08 -14.51
N ASN A 114 0.75 -2.83 -14.12
CA ASN A 114 2.00 -2.10 -14.29
C ASN A 114 2.93 -2.42 -13.11
N GLU A 115 3.96 -3.22 -13.38
CA GLU A 115 4.91 -3.68 -12.35
C GLU A 115 5.68 -2.51 -11.71
N GLU A 116 6.03 -1.47 -12.48
CA GLU A 116 6.74 -0.31 -11.97
C GLU A 116 5.88 0.47 -10.96
N ILE A 117 4.61 0.70 -11.29
CA ILE A 117 3.66 1.32 -10.35
C ILE A 117 3.44 0.41 -9.13
N GLY A 118 3.39 -0.90 -9.33
CA GLY A 118 3.32 -1.88 -8.24
C GLY A 118 4.52 -1.74 -7.27
N ARG A 119 5.73 -1.60 -7.80
CA ARG A 119 6.95 -1.33 -7.03
C ARG A 119 6.88 0.00 -6.27
N MET A 120 6.41 1.07 -6.92
CA MET A 120 6.25 2.38 -6.28
C MET A 120 5.26 2.33 -5.12
N ARG A 121 4.16 1.58 -5.24
CA ARG A 121 3.20 1.37 -4.15
C ARG A 121 3.83 0.63 -2.98
N LEU A 122 4.57 -0.43 -3.24
CA LEU A 122 5.27 -1.19 -2.22
C LEU A 122 6.35 -0.34 -1.54
N LYS A 123 7.06 0.50 -2.31
CA LYS A 123 8.01 1.49 -1.78
C LYS A 123 7.35 2.49 -0.86
N THR A 124 6.15 2.95 -1.20
CA THR A 124 5.38 3.88 -0.36
C THR A 124 5.10 3.29 1.02
N THR A 125 4.60 2.05 1.10
CA THR A 125 4.31 1.40 2.38
C THR A 125 5.58 1.13 3.20
N ALA A 126 6.65 0.67 2.57
CA ALA A 126 7.94 0.48 3.21
C ALA A 126 8.50 1.81 3.76
N SER A 127 8.45 2.89 2.98
CA SER A 127 8.91 4.23 3.38
C SER A 127 8.13 4.78 4.57
N LEU A 128 6.81 4.65 4.59
CA LEU A 128 5.95 5.10 5.70
C LEU A 128 6.24 4.38 7.01
N LEU A 129 6.62 3.11 6.96
CA LEU A 129 6.97 2.35 8.16
C LEU A 129 8.41 2.60 8.64
N ALA A 130 9.34 2.92 7.72
CA ALA A 130 10.75 3.11 8.02
C ALA A 130 11.11 4.55 8.40
N ARG A 131 10.37 5.57 7.90
CA ARG A 131 10.75 6.98 7.96
C ARG A 131 9.59 7.88 8.37
N LYS A 132 9.90 9.09 8.81
CA LYS A 132 8.92 10.15 9.12
C LYS A 132 8.91 11.30 8.12
N ASP A 133 9.94 11.44 7.31
CA ASP A 133 10.08 12.47 6.28
C ASP A 133 9.55 11.99 4.92
N VAL A 134 8.30 11.54 4.91
CA VAL A 134 7.65 10.94 3.74
C VAL A 134 6.49 11.82 3.26
N ILE A 135 6.52 12.15 1.97
CA ILE A 135 5.41 12.79 1.24
C ILE A 135 4.86 11.74 0.28
N VAL A 136 3.59 11.45 0.35
CA VAL A 136 2.92 10.53 -0.58
C VAL A 136 1.94 11.30 -1.45
N VAL A 137 2.10 11.21 -2.76
CA VAL A 137 1.11 11.69 -3.72
C VAL A 137 0.28 10.51 -4.20
N SER A 138 -1.02 10.55 -3.97
CA SER A 138 -1.92 9.45 -4.26
C SER A 138 -3.13 9.88 -5.09
N SER A 139 -3.68 8.93 -5.84
CA SER A 139 -5.05 9.02 -6.35
C SER A 139 -6.04 8.45 -5.32
N ILE A 140 -7.31 8.38 -5.68
CA ILE A 140 -8.37 7.76 -4.83
C ILE A 140 -8.07 6.31 -4.44
N SER A 141 -7.07 5.66 -5.04
CA SER A 141 -6.65 4.31 -4.65
C SER A 141 -6.17 4.18 -3.20
N CYS A 142 -5.87 5.31 -2.52
CA CYS A 142 -5.51 5.32 -1.09
C CYS A 142 -6.63 4.84 -0.15
N ILE A 143 -7.90 4.85 -0.58
CA ILE A 143 -9.03 4.39 0.24
C ILE A 143 -9.39 2.92 0.02
N TYR A 144 -8.66 2.21 -0.83
CA TYR A 144 -8.87 0.77 -1.09
C TYR A 144 -8.03 -0.10 -0.17
N GLY A 145 -8.49 -1.33 0.06
CA GLY A 145 -7.80 -2.33 0.87
C GLY A 145 -6.37 -2.58 0.43
N LEU A 146 -5.44 -2.61 1.38
CA LEU A 146 -4.01 -2.71 1.15
C LEU A 146 -3.35 -3.83 1.96
N GLY A 147 -3.95 -4.23 3.06
CA GLY A 147 -3.42 -5.17 4.04
C GLY A 147 -3.04 -4.48 5.36
N ASP A 148 -2.96 -5.28 6.42
CA ASP A 148 -2.67 -4.79 7.77
C ASP A 148 -1.24 -4.23 7.87
N PRO A 149 -1.04 -2.93 8.19
CA PRO A 149 0.28 -2.35 8.38
C PRO A 149 1.08 -3.00 9.52
N LYS A 150 0.40 -3.57 10.51
CA LYS A 150 1.05 -4.31 11.59
C LYS A 150 1.68 -5.60 11.07
N GLU A 151 0.95 -6.41 10.31
CA GLU A 151 1.47 -7.62 9.68
C GLU A 151 2.66 -7.30 8.76
N PHE A 152 2.53 -6.26 7.94
CA PHE A 152 3.59 -5.84 7.03
C PHE A 152 4.86 -5.43 7.78
N ARG A 153 4.73 -4.81 8.96
CA ARG A 153 5.85 -4.44 9.84
C ARG A 153 6.41 -5.66 10.57
N ASP A 154 5.55 -6.49 11.17
CA ASP A 154 5.97 -7.63 12.01
C ASP A 154 6.69 -8.70 11.17
N LEU A 155 6.36 -8.80 9.88
CA LEU A 155 7.08 -9.65 8.92
C LEU A 155 8.36 -9.02 8.38
N SER A 156 8.72 -7.78 8.73
CA SER A 156 9.98 -7.19 8.28
C SER A 156 11.19 -7.85 8.92
N LEU A 157 12.31 -7.89 8.19
CA LEU A 157 13.59 -8.40 8.65
C LEU A 157 14.59 -7.26 8.82
N THR A 158 14.97 -6.96 10.06
CA THR A 158 15.99 -5.96 10.37
C THR A 158 17.34 -6.62 10.60
N PHE A 159 18.38 -6.11 9.97
CA PHE A 159 19.76 -6.42 10.24
C PHE A 159 20.42 -5.26 10.97
N THR A 160 21.07 -5.56 12.08
CA THR A 160 21.89 -4.60 12.84
C THR A 160 23.30 -5.15 12.99
N LYS A 161 24.31 -4.34 12.72
CA LYS A 161 25.71 -4.75 12.85
C LYS A 161 25.99 -5.25 14.28
N GLY A 162 26.64 -6.41 14.40
CA GLY A 162 26.91 -7.09 15.66
C GLY A 162 25.75 -7.95 16.20
N GLU A 163 24.57 -7.90 15.57
CA GLU A 163 23.43 -8.73 15.98
C GLU A 163 23.61 -10.17 15.45
N LYS A 164 23.19 -11.16 16.25
CA LYS A 164 23.26 -12.57 15.90
C LYS A 164 21.93 -13.07 15.35
N LYS A 165 21.96 -13.59 14.13
CA LYS A 165 20.84 -14.27 13.47
C LYS A 165 21.35 -15.47 12.70
N SER A 166 20.82 -16.65 12.97
CA SER A 166 21.25 -17.83 12.25
C SER A 166 20.85 -17.75 10.76
N ARG A 167 21.70 -18.30 9.90
CA ARG A 167 21.45 -18.37 8.45
C ARG A 167 20.08 -18.96 8.10
N LEU A 168 19.63 -19.99 8.82
CA LEU A 168 18.32 -20.62 8.59
C LEU A 168 17.17 -19.69 8.96
N GLN A 169 17.28 -18.95 10.05
CA GLN A 169 16.28 -17.94 10.44
C GLN A 169 16.15 -16.85 9.37
N ILE A 170 17.26 -16.33 8.86
CA ILE A 170 17.26 -15.32 7.79
C ILE A 170 16.55 -15.85 6.54
N ILE A 171 16.91 -17.06 6.09
CA ILE A 171 16.28 -17.68 4.90
C ILE A 171 14.78 -17.89 5.13
N LYS A 172 14.38 -18.42 6.29
CA LYS A 172 12.96 -18.62 6.63
C LYS A 172 12.19 -17.30 6.60
N SER A 173 12.73 -16.26 7.22
CA SER A 173 12.11 -14.92 7.22
C SER A 173 11.96 -14.37 5.81
N LEU A 174 12.99 -14.44 4.96
CA LEU A 174 12.92 -13.96 3.58
C LEU A 174 11.86 -14.72 2.76
N VAL A 175 11.75 -16.04 2.93
CA VAL A 175 10.70 -16.82 2.24
C VAL A 175 9.29 -16.45 2.74
N GLN A 176 9.10 -16.28 4.05
CA GLN A 176 7.83 -15.82 4.63
C GLN A 176 7.45 -14.41 4.11
N MET A 177 8.44 -13.55 3.89
CA MET A 177 8.29 -12.23 3.28
C MET A 177 8.06 -12.28 1.76
N GLN A 178 7.87 -13.48 1.18
CA GLN A 178 7.64 -13.71 -0.25
C GLN A 178 8.82 -13.35 -1.16
N TYR A 179 10.06 -13.37 -0.65
CA TYR A 179 11.26 -13.35 -1.47
C TYR A 179 11.56 -14.72 -2.04
N THR A 180 12.01 -14.78 -3.28
CA THR A 180 12.37 -16.01 -3.97
C THR A 180 13.90 -16.19 -3.96
N ARG A 181 14.37 -17.36 -3.54
CA ARG A 181 15.79 -17.69 -3.62
C ARG A 181 16.20 -17.96 -5.05
N THR A 182 17.33 -17.37 -5.48
CA THR A 182 17.91 -17.61 -6.81
C THR A 182 19.35 -18.07 -6.72
N MET A 183 19.80 -18.85 -7.71
CA MET A 183 21.21 -19.16 -7.97
C MET A 183 21.72 -18.47 -9.24
N GLY A 184 20.82 -17.89 -10.03
CA GLY A 184 21.09 -17.15 -11.26
C GLY A 184 21.05 -15.64 -11.06
N ASP A 185 20.41 -14.98 -12.01
CA ASP A 185 20.32 -13.52 -12.04
C ASP A 185 19.50 -12.97 -10.86
N MET A 186 19.96 -11.83 -10.35
CA MET A 186 19.26 -11.07 -9.33
C MET A 186 18.19 -10.21 -9.98
N GLU A 187 17.00 -10.26 -9.43
CA GLU A 187 15.85 -9.44 -9.81
C GLU A 187 15.15 -8.89 -8.57
N PRO A 188 14.33 -7.85 -8.66
CA PRO A 188 13.54 -7.36 -7.54
C PRO A 188 12.70 -8.48 -6.89
N GLY A 189 12.72 -8.58 -5.56
CA GLY A 189 12.03 -9.64 -4.80
C GLY A 189 12.80 -10.98 -4.75
N LYS A 190 14.05 -11.01 -5.20
CA LYS A 190 14.90 -12.21 -5.08
C LYS A 190 16.05 -12.01 -4.10
N PHE A 191 16.51 -13.12 -3.56
CA PHE A 191 17.72 -13.15 -2.73
C PHE A 191 18.64 -14.31 -3.11
N ARG A 192 19.92 -14.12 -2.85
CA ARG A 192 20.97 -15.10 -3.10
C ARG A 192 21.85 -15.25 -1.87
N VAL A 193 22.31 -16.49 -1.60
CA VAL A 193 23.20 -16.78 -0.48
C VAL A 193 24.44 -17.50 -1.00
N LYS A 194 25.60 -16.90 -0.78
CA LYS A 194 26.92 -17.46 -1.13
C LYS A 194 27.81 -17.47 0.13
N GLY A 195 28.07 -18.66 0.68
CA GLY A 195 28.80 -18.78 1.94
C GLY A 195 28.06 -18.04 3.05
N GLU A 196 28.73 -17.07 3.69
CA GLU A 196 28.22 -16.24 4.76
C GLU A 196 27.66 -14.88 4.25
N THR A 197 27.49 -14.74 2.95
CA THR A 197 26.99 -13.50 2.33
C THR A 197 25.57 -13.67 1.80
N PHE A 198 24.70 -12.78 2.21
CA PHE A 198 23.36 -12.60 1.66
C PHE A 198 23.34 -11.39 0.72
N GLU A 199 22.81 -11.58 -0.47
CA GLU A 199 22.46 -10.50 -1.39
C GLU A 199 20.96 -10.52 -1.57
N ILE A 200 20.29 -9.41 -1.24
CA ILE A 200 18.83 -9.28 -1.23
C ILE A 200 18.48 -8.07 -2.09
N TRP A 201 17.69 -8.29 -3.14
CA TRP A 201 17.15 -7.18 -3.93
C TRP A 201 15.72 -6.92 -3.51
N PRO A 202 15.46 -5.85 -2.72
CA PRO A 202 14.11 -5.49 -2.31
C PRO A 202 13.19 -5.33 -3.53
N ALA A 203 11.95 -5.82 -3.43
CA ALA A 203 10.99 -5.69 -4.52
C ALA A 203 10.60 -4.23 -4.81
N TYR A 204 10.90 -3.32 -3.90
CA TYR A 204 10.50 -1.92 -3.91
C TYR A 204 11.66 -0.94 -4.12
N ASP A 205 12.91 -1.38 -4.17
CA ASP A 205 14.06 -0.48 -4.34
C ASP A 205 14.97 -0.91 -5.48
N ASP A 206 15.85 0.01 -5.91
CA ASP A 206 16.80 -0.21 -6.98
C ASP A 206 18.19 -0.64 -6.50
N GLU A 207 18.39 -0.68 -5.18
CA GLU A 207 19.66 -1.02 -4.56
C GLU A 207 19.61 -2.46 -4.03
N ILE A 208 20.72 -3.19 -4.21
CA ILE A 208 20.90 -4.53 -3.63
C ILE A 208 21.50 -4.36 -2.23
N ILE A 209 20.84 -4.95 -1.24
CA ILE A 209 21.33 -5.04 0.13
C ILE A 209 22.24 -6.26 0.20
N ARG A 210 23.50 -6.05 0.58
CA ARG A 210 24.43 -7.14 0.89
C ARG A 210 24.75 -7.13 2.37
N VAL A 211 24.47 -8.27 3.00
CA VAL A 211 24.77 -8.55 4.41
C VAL A 211 25.83 -9.62 4.47
N GLU A 212 26.92 -9.35 5.14
CA GLU A 212 28.02 -10.26 5.40
C GLU A 212 27.95 -10.72 6.86
N LEU A 213 27.97 -12.03 7.07
CA LEU A 213 27.99 -12.63 8.40
C LEU A 213 29.39 -13.13 8.74
N PHE A 214 29.71 -13.13 10.01
CA PHE A 214 30.82 -13.89 10.59
C PHE A 214 30.22 -14.91 11.55
N GLY A 215 30.12 -16.16 11.12
CA GLY A 215 29.27 -17.15 11.77
C GLY A 215 27.80 -16.73 11.72
N ASP A 216 27.17 -16.50 12.88
CA ASP A 216 25.79 -16.00 12.98
C ASP A 216 25.70 -14.47 13.24
N GLU A 217 26.84 -13.78 13.35
CA GLU A 217 26.88 -12.35 13.65
C GLU A 217 26.95 -11.50 12.38
N THR A 218 26.15 -10.46 12.29
CA THR A 218 26.18 -9.50 11.17
C THR A 218 27.45 -8.62 11.26
N ASP A 219 28.42 -8.86 10.38
CA ASP A 219 29.69 -8.11 10.33
C ASP A 219 29.57 -6.80 9.56
N ALA A 220 28.96 -6.85 8.35
CA ALA A 220 28.85 -5.68 7.50
C ALA A 220 27.54 -5.65 6.71
N ILE A 221 27.01 -4.44 6.53
CA ILE A 221 25.82 -4.18 5.68
C ILE A 221 26.18 -3.12 4.66
N THR A 222 26.00 -3.43 3.38
CA THR A 222 26.29 -2.51 2.27
C THR A 222 25.12 -2.42 1.31
N LEU A 223 24.84 -1.20 0.84
CA LEU A 223 23.95 -0.94 -0.28
C LEU A 223 24.78 -0.88 -1.58
N ARG A 224 24.32 -1.59 -2.59
CA ARG A 224 25.07 -1.75 -3.85
C ARG A 224 24.23 -1.38 -5.05
N HIS A 225 24.88 -0.81 -6.05
CA HIS A 225 24.25 -0.51 -7.33
C HIS A 225 23.90 -1.81 -8.08
N LYS A 226 22.65 -1.92 -8.53
CA LYS A 226 22.05 -3.15 -9.11
C LYS A 226 22.80 -3.69 -10.34
N VAL A 227 23.45 -2.83 -11.14
CA VAL A 227 24.13 -3.24 -12.38
C VAL A 227 25.63 -3.39 -12.16
N THR A 228 26.27 -2.38 -11.54
CA THR A 228 27.74 -2.38 -11.40
C THR A 228 28.24 -3.12 -10.16
N GLY A 229 27.36 -3.38 -9.18
CA GLY A 229 27.74 -3.98 -7.90
C GLY A 229 28.59 -3.08 -7.00
N THR A 230 28.84 -1.82 -7.41
CA THR A 230 29.64 -0.86 -6.63
C THR A 230 28.92 -0.51 -5.33
N ILE A 231 29.71 -0.29 -4.27
CA ILE A 231 29.14 0.12 -2.97
C ILE A 231 28.69 1.58 -3.07
N ILE A 232 27.40 1.82 -2.77
CA ILE A 232 26.78 3.14 -2.67
C ILE A 232 26.97 3.69 -1.26
N SER A 233 26.66 2.86 -0.24
CA SER A 233 26.81 3.24 1.15
C SER A 233 27.04 2.02 2.04
N LYS A 234 27.59 2.26 3.24
CA LYS A 234 27.65 1.31 4.35
C LYS A 234 26.70 1.81 5.42
N VAL A 235 25.95 0.91 6.03
CA VAL A 235 24.99 1.23 7.10
C VAL A 235 25.17 0.27 8.26
N ASP A 236 24.84 0.71 9.47
CA ASP A 236 24.90 -0.14 10.65
C ASP A 236 23.58 -0.87 10.92
N GLU A 237 22.49 -0.39 10.32
CA GLU A 237 21.17 -1.00 10.43
C GLU A 237 20.38 -0.83 9.15
N ILE A 238 19.62 -1.87 8.78
CA ILE A 238 18.67 -1.82 7.67
C ILE A 238 17.48 -2.76 7.92
N SER A 239 16.28 -2.27 7.62
CA SER A 239 15.05 -3.09 7.65
C SER A 239 14.60 -3.40 6.23
N ILE A 240 14.32 -4.68 5.97
CA ILE A 240 13.79 -5.19 4.71
C ILE A 240 12.33 -5.53 4.93
N PHE A 241 11.47 -5.00 4.07
CA PHE A 241 10.02 -5.23 4.12
C PHE A 241 9.61 -6.31 3.10
N PRO A 242 8.40 -6.90 3.25
CA PRO A 242 7.90 -7.93 2.37
C PRO A 242 7.96 -7.57 0.88
N ALA A 243 8.17 -8.58 0.04
CA ALA A 243 8.26 -8.42 -1.41
C ALA A 243 6.89 -8.25 -2.11
N LYS A 244 5.80 -8.46 -1.38
CA LYS A 244 4.42 -8.27 -1.86
C LYS A 244 3.61 -7.42 -0.88
N GLN A 245 2.62 -6.71 -1.42
CA GLN A 245 1.78 -5.80 -0.64
C GLN A 245 0.90 -6.54 0.38
N PHE A 246 0.32 -7.67 -0.03
CA PHE A 246 -0.52 -8.50 0.83
C PHE A 246 0.29 -9.72 1.26
N VAL A 247 0.66 -9.75 2.52
CA VAL A 247 1.37 -10.86 3.17
C VAL A 247 0.67 -11.21 4.46
N VAL A 248 0.62 -12.49 4.76
CA VAL A 248 -0.05 -13.04 5.95
C VAL A 248 0.84 -14.12 6.54
N SER A 249 0.93 -14.17 7.86
CA SER A 249 1.67 -15.24 8.56
C SER A 249 1.00 -16.60 8.36
N GLU A 250 1.81 -17.68 8.37
CA GLU A 250 1.32 -19.06 8.18
C GLU A 250 0.19 -19.41 9.17
N ASP A 251 0.30 -19.02 10.44
CA ASP A 251 -0.72 -19.29 11.46
C ASP A 251 -2.07 -18.65 11.12
N LYS A 252 -2.06 -17.43 10.56
CA LYS A 252 -3.30 -16.77 10.12
C LYS A 252 -3.91 -17.40 8.88
N VAL A 253 -3.09 -17.96 7.98
CA VAL A 253 -3.60 -18.68 6.81
C VAL A 253 -4.40 -19.89 7.22
N VAL A 254 -3.92 -20.66 8.21
CA VAL A 254 -4.64 -21.84 8.73
C VAL A 254 -6.00 -21.43 9.33
N GLY A 255 -6.03 -20.39 10.18
CA GLY A 255 -7.27 -19.88 10.76
C GLY A 255 -8.24 -19.37 9.69
N ALA A 256 -7.74 -18.60 8.72
CA ALA A 256 -8.56 -18.07 7.62
C ALA A 256 -9.21 -19.17 6.77
N ILE A 257 -8.51 -20.30 6.53
CA ILE A 257 -9.06 -21.45 5.80
C ILE A 257 -10.28 -22.03 6.55
N GLU A 258 -10.21 -22.16 7.86
CA GLU A 258 -11.34 -22.67 8.65
C GLU A 258 -12.49 -21.66 8.66
N ASP A 259 -12.23 -20.39 8.90
CA ASP A 259 -13.24 -19.33 8.86
C ASP A 259 -13.97 -19.25 7.50
N ILE A 260 -13.25 -19.44 6.38
CA ILE A 260 -13.84 -19.49 5.03
C ILE A 260 -14.74 -20.72 4.86
N LYS A 261 -14.35 -21.89 5.41
CA LYS A 261 -15.19 -23.08 5.38
C LYS A 261 -16.48 -22.89 6.19
N ASP A 262 -16.37 -22.29 7.36
CA ASP A 262 -17.52 -21.99 8.22
C ASP A 262 -18.48 -21.02 7.53
N GLU A 263 -17.96 -19.95 6.91
CA GLU A 263 -18.78 -19.01 6.13
C GLU A 263 -19.46 -19.71 4.93
N LEU A 264 -18.76 -20.59 4.22
CA LEU A 264 -19.34 -21.40 3.14
C LEU A 264 -20.46 -22.31 3.66
N HIS A 265 -20.24 -22.99 4.80
CA HIS A 265 -21.22 -23.85 5.43
C HIS A 265 -22.50 -23.09 5.78
N ASP A 266 -22.37 -21.89 6.31
CA ASP A 266 -23.49 -21.05 6.76
C ASP A 266 -24.20 -20.34 5.60
N TRP A 267 -23.49 -20.04 4.52
CA TRP A 267 -24.03 -19.29 3.38
C TRP A 267 -24.64 -20.19 2.30
N ALA A 268 -23.99 -21.29 1.93
CA ALA A 268 -24.43 -22.15 0.84
C ALA A 268 -25.89 -22.63 0.96
N PRO A 269 -26.45 -22.98 2.15
CA PRO A 269 -27.83 -23.38 2.27
C PRO A 269 -28.86 -22.29 1.92
N LYS A 270 -28.47 -21.01 1.95
CA LYS A 270 -29.34 -19.85 1.64
C LYS A 270 -29.49 -19.60 0.14
N LEU A 271 -28.67 -20.26 -0.68
CA LEU A 271 -28.68 -20.14 -2.15
C LEU A 271 -29.52 -21.24 -2.80
N GLN A 272 -29.99 -20.96 -4.04
CA GLN A 272 -30.62 -21.97 -4.87
C GLN A 272 -29.59 -23.04 -5.29
N GLU A 273 -30.04 -24.15 -5.85
CA GLU A 273 -29.20 -25.33 -6.08
C GLU A 273 -28.02 -25.04 -6.99
N LEU A 274 -28.24 -24.31 -8.09
CA LEU A 274 -27.17 -23.99 -9.06
C LEU A 274 -26.10 -23.07 -8.44
N GLU A 275 -26.53 -21.99 -7.78
CA GLU A 275 -25.63 -21.05 -7.08
C GLU A 275 -24.89 -21.72 -5.93
N ARG A 276 -25.57 -22.62 -5.23
CA ARG A 276 -24.97 -23.42 -4.15
C ARG A 276 -23.85 -24.32 -4.66
N GLN A 277 -24.06 -25.01 -5.78
CA GLN A 277 -23.04 -25.87 -6.39
C GLN A 277 -21.87 -25.03 -6.86
N ARG A 278 -22.14 -23.90 -7.51
CA ARG A 278 -21.12 -22.97 -8.01
C ARG A 278 -20.21 -22.46 -6.90
N ILE A 279 -20.78 -21.92 -5.83
CA ILE A 279 -19.96 -21.38 -4.71
C ILE A 279 -19.18 -22.48 -3.99
N LYS A 280 -19.75 -23.67 -3.80
CA LYS A 280 -19.04 -24.80 -3.20
C LYS A 280 -17.84 -25.22 -4.02
N GLN A 281 -18.02 -25.37 -5.34
CA GLN A 281 -16.93 -25.76 -6.23
C GLN A 281 -15.83 -24.69 -6.29
N ARG A 282 -16.21 -23.41 -6.41
CA ARG A 282 -15.27 -22.30 -6.45
C ARG A 282 -14.48 -22.19 -5.16
N THR A 283 -15.15 -22.16 -4.01
CA THR A 283 -14.47 -22.00 -2.72
C THR A 283 -13.57 -23.19 -2.42
N LYS A 284 -13.98 -24.42 -2.74
CA LYS A 284 -13.13 -25.60 -2.58
C LYS A 284 -11.83 -25.46 -3.38
N TYR A 285 -11.94 -25.08 -4.65
CA TYR A 285 -10.77 -24.84 -5.51
C TYR A 285 -9.86 -23.73 -4.96
N ASP A 286 -10.45 -22.59 -4.55
CA ASP A 286 -9.69 -21.48 -3.98
C ASP A 286 -8.95 -21.89 -2.70
N LEU A 287 -9.58 -22.68 -1.82
CA LEU A 287 -8.94 -23.19 -0.59
C LEU A 287 -7.81 -24.18 -0.86
N GLU A 288 -7.94 -25.05 -1.87
CA GLU A 288 -6.88 -25.95 -2.30
C GLU A 288 -5.66 -25.15 -2.81
N MET A 289 -5.91 -24.13 -3.65
CA MET A 289 -4.85 -23.24 -4.15
C MET A 289 -4.16 -22.45 -3.03
N ILE A 290 -4.92 -21.93 -2.07
CA ILE A 290 -4.37 -21.20 -0.92
C ILE A 290 -3.49 -22.14 -0.07
N LYS A 291 -3.93 -23.37 0.15
CA LYS A 291 -3.18 -24.37 0.95
C LYS A 291 -1.88 -24.79 0.28
N GLU A 292 -1.90 -25.06 -1.03
CA GLU A 292 -0.74 -25.60 -1.75
C GLU A 292 0.22 -24.51 -2.23
N MET A 293 -0.31 -23.36 -2.67
CA MET A 293 0.45 -22.29 -3.32
C MET A 293 0.53 -21.00 -2.48
N GLY A 294 -0.22 -20.92 -1.36
CA GLY A 294 -0.36 -19.69 -0.58
C GLY A 294 -1.13 -18.57 -1.28
N TYR A 295 -1.77 -18.86 -2.41
CA TYR A 295 -2.46 -17.87 -3.25
C TYR A 295 -3.58 -18.50 -4.09
N CYS A 296 -4.64 -17.73 -4.36
CA CYS A 296 -5.65 -18.04 -5.37
C CYS A 296 -6.06 -16.79 -6.16
N SER A 297 -6.67 -16.98 -7.33
CA SER A 297 -7.22 -15.86 -8.12
C SER A 297 -8.39 -15.20 -7.36
N GLY A 298 -8.23 -13.90 -7.05
CA GLY A 298 -9.22 -13.16 -6.27
C GLY A 298 -9.11 -13.35 -4.77
N ILE A 299 -7.92 -13.73 -4.26
CA ILE A 299 -7.62 -13.91 -2.82
C ILE A 299 -8.05 -12.69 -1.98
N GLU A 300 -8.03 -11.50 -2.58
CA GLU A 300 -8.48 -10.26 -1.93
C GLU A 300 -9.94 -10.32 -1.46
N ASN A 301 -10.78 -11.15 -2.07
CA ASN A 301 -12.17 -11.32 -1.62
C ASN A 301 -12.28 -12.03 -0.27
N TYR A 302 -11.24 -12.71 0.16
CA TYR A 302 -11.12 -13.37 1.46
C TYR A 302 -10.33 -12.55 2.49
N SER A 303 -9.93 -11.31 2.16
CA SER A 303 -9.07 -10.46 3.01
C SER A 303 -9.57 -10.31 4.44
N ARG A 304 -10.90 -10.26 4.64
CA ARG A 304 -11.51 -10.21 5.99
C ARG A 304 -11.03 -11.33 6.89
N HIS A 305 -11.00 -12.57 6.39
CA HIS A 305 -10.59 -13.75 7.15
C HIS A 305 -9.08 -13.75 7.41
N PHE A 306 -8.27 -13.42 6.40
CA PHE A 306 -6.82 -13.32 6.56
C PHE A 306 -6.38 -12.23 7.54
N GLU A 307 -7.12 -11.14 7.61
CA GLU A 307 -6.86 -10.02 8.53
C GLU A 307 -7.53 -10.20 9.89
N GLY A 308 -8.35 -11.25 10.09
CA GLY A 308 -9.10 -11.49 11.32
C GLY A 308 -10.10 -10.39 11.64
N ARG A 309 -10.64 -9.72 10.63
CA ARG A 309 -11.60 -8.62 10.79
C ARG A 309 -13.02 -9.13 11.00
N LYS A 310 -13.79 -8.39 11.80
CA LYS A 310 -15.22 -8.64 11.94
C LYS A 310 -15.97 -8.20 10.68
N GLU A 311 -17.09 -8.86 10.40
CA GLU A 311 -17.98 -8.50 9.28
C GLU A 311 -18.37 -7.03 9.32
N GLY A 312 -18.37 -6.37 8.13
CA GLY A 312 -18.74 -4.97 7.96
C GLY A 312 -17.67 -3.96 8.38
N THR A 313 -16.57 -4.38 9.01
CA THR A 313 -15.48 -3.46 9.36
C THR A 313 -14.72 -2.99 8.12
N PRO A 314 -14.17 -1.74 8.12
CA PRO A 314 -13.39 -1.25 7.00
C PRO A 314 -12.11 -2.07 6.79
N PRO A 315 -11.64 -2.23 5.54
CA PRO A 315 -10.31 -2.79 5.29
C PRO A 315 -9.22 -1.82 5.75
N PHE A 316 -8.03 -2.35 6.01
CA PHE A 316 -6.84 -1.52 6.16
C PHE A 316 -6.47 -0.89 4.81
N THR A 317 -6.17 0.39 4.81
CA THR A 317 -5.87 1.19 3.62
C THR A 317 -4.52 1.88 3.73
N LEU A 318 -4.11 2.65 2.73
CA LEU A 318 -2.90 3.45 2.83
C LEU A 318 -2.92 4.43 4.01
N LEU A 319 -4.10 4.93 4.37
CA LEU A 319 -4.29 5.87 5.48
C LEU A 319 -3.86 5.27 6.82
N ASP A 320 -3.98 3.95 6.99
CA ASP A 320 -3.61 3.23 8.21
C ASP A 320 -2.08 3.03 8.36
N TYR A 321 -1.31 3.26 7.29
CA TYR A 321 0.16 3.25 7.33
C TYR A 321 0.75 4.56 7.82
N PHE A 322 -0.04 5.64 7.82
CA PHE A 322 0.39 6.93 8.36
C PHE A 322 0.29 6.99 9.89
N PRO A 323 1.13 7.79 10.56
CA PRO A 323 0.90 8.13 11.96
C PRO A 323 -0.39 8.94 12.13
N LYS A 324 -0.99 8.92 13.32
CA LYS A 324 -2.28 9.59 13.58
C LYS A 324 -2.30 11.10 13.33
N ASP A 325 -1.14 11.75 13.40
CA ASP A 325 -0.96 13.20 13.29
C ASP A 325 -0.39 13.63 11.92
N PHE A 326 -0.53 12.80 10.87
CA PHE A 326 -0.08 13.16 9.55
C PHE A 326 -0.85 14.35 8.96
N MET A 327 -0.24 15.09 8.04
CA MET A 327 -0.89 16.14 7.29
C MET A 327 -1.59 15.57 6.06
N PHE A 328 -2.87 15.88 5.89
CA PHE A 328 -3.64 15.46 4.74
C PHE A 328 -3.99 16.65 3.85
N ILE A 329 -3.61 16.62 2.60
CA ILE A 329 -3.94 17.63 1.59
C ILE A 329 -4.82 16.97 0.53
N ILE A 330 -5.99 17.52 0.29
CA ILE A 330 -6.91 17.03 -0.75
C ILE A 330 -6.94 18.08 -1.86
N ASP A 331 -6.12 17.85 -2.88
CA ASP A 331 -6.02 18.76 -4.01
C ASP A 331 -7.26 18.66 -4.90
N GLU A 332 -7.72 19.81 -5.41
CA GLU A 332 -8.96 19.94 -6.17
C GLU A 332 -10.13 19.20 -5.46
N SER A 333 -10.31 19.47 -4.17
CA SER A 333 -11.25 18.78 -3.27
C SER A 333 -12.69 18.75 -3.79
N HIS A 334 -13.09 19.76 -4.57
CA HIS A 334 -14.39 19.80 -5.25
C HIS A 334 -14.60 18.64 -6.25
N GLN A 335 -13.51 17.99 -6.72
CA GLN A 335 -13.53 16.80 -7.56
C GLN A 335 -13.33 15.52 -6.73
N SER A 336 -12.34 15.52 -5.82
CA SER A 336 -11.92 14.34 -5.07
C SER A 336 -12.96 13.86 -4.06
N ILE A 337 -13.67 14.79 -3.40
CA ILE A 337 -14.71 14.46 -2.40
C ILE A 337 -15.93 13.79 -3.05
N PRO A 338 -16.56 14.31 -4.10
CA PRO A 338 -17.64 13.62 -4.80
C PRO A 338 -17.23 12.25 -5.33
N GLN A 339 -16.00 12.10 -5.85
CA GLN A 339 -15.47 10.83 -6.29
C GLN A 339 -15.44 9.80 -5.17
N SER A 340 -14.99 10.17 -3.97
CA SER A 340 -14.93 9.26 -2.81
C SER A 340 -16.31 8.76 -2.38
N HIS A 341 -17.36 9.56 -2.50
CA HIS A 341 -18.74 9.14 -2.23
C HIS A 341 -19.25 8.08 -3.21
N ALA A 342 -18.85 8.15 -4.48
CA ALA A 342 -19.33 7.25 -5.52
C ALA A 342 -18.68 5.85 -5.45
N MET A 343 -17.41 5.75 -4.99
CA MET A 343 -16.63 4.51 -5.05
C MET A 343 -17.28 3.33 -4.33
N TYR A 344 -17.74 3.52 -3.10
CA TYR A 344 -18.33 2.46 -2.29
C TYR A 344 -19.63 1.90 -2.90
N LYS A 345 -20.52 2.78 -3.38
CA LYS A 345 -21.84 2.36 -3.90
C LYS A 345 -21.71 1.51 -5.15
N GLY A 346 -20.80 1.86 -6.06
CA GLY A 346 -20.53 1.10 -7.28
C GLY A 346 -19.98 -0.29 -6.99
N ASP A 347 -19.01 -0.39 -6.06
CA ASP A 347 -18.44 -1.69 -5.67
C ASP A 347 -19.48 -2.60 -4.98
N LEU A 348 -20.29 -2.06 -4.08
CA LEU A 348 -21.36 -2.78 -3.40
C LEU A 348 -22.39 -3.38 -4.37
N ALA A 349 -22.87 -2.59 -5.33
CA ALA A 349 -23.88 -3.04 -6.29
C ALA A 349 -23.35 -4.19 -7.15
N ARG A 350 -22.10 -4.10 -7.61
CA ARG A 350 -21.42 -5.15 -8.38
C ARG A 350 -21.28 -6.45 -7.58
N LYS A 351 -20.80 -6.37 -6.34
CA LYS A 351 -20.57 -7.52 -5.46
C LYS A 351 -21.86 -8.20 -5.03
N LYS A 352 -22.94 -7.44 -4.89
CA LYS A 352 -24.24 -8.00 -4.57
C LYS A 352 -24.63 -9.09 -5.57
N ASN A 353 -24.55 -8.83 -6.86
CA ASN A 353 -24.85 -9.82 -7.86
C ASN A 353 -23.91 -11.05 -7.79
N LEU A 354 -22.61 -10.84 -7.58
CA LEU A 354 -21.65 -11.94 -7.46
C LEU A 354 -21.95 -12.86 -6.27
N ILE A 355 -22.42 -12.31 -5.17
CA ILE A 355 -22.72 -13.06 -3.93
C ILE A 355 -24.09 -13.73 -4.05
N ASP A 356 -25.12 -13.01 -4.51
CA ASP A 356 -26.49 -13.53 -4.62
C ASP A 356 -26.57 -14.69 -5.64
N PHE A 357 -25.72 -14.68 -6.66
CA PHE A 357 -25.67 -15.71 -7.70
C PHE A 357 -24.52 -16.74 -7.53
N GLY A 358 -23.92 -16.82 -6.33
CA GLY A 358 -22.99 -17.89 -5.94
C GLY A 358 -21.60 -17.82 -6.58
N PHE A 359 -21.14 -16.66 -7.05
CA PHE A 359 -19.77 -16.47 -7.55
C PHE A 359 -18.77 -16.11 -6.44
N ARG A 360 -19.24 -15.45 -5.36
CA ARG A 360 -18.40 -15.06 -4.21
C ARG A 360 -19.12 -15.29 -2.90
N LEU A 361 -18.35 -15.49 -1.82
CA LEU A 361 -18.86 -15.51 -0.44
C LEU A 361 -19.16 -14.09 0.06
N PRO A 362 -19.99 -13.93 1.10
CA PRO A 362 -20.30 -12.63 1.70
C PRO A 362 -19.08 -11.83 2.17
N CYS A 363 -17.99 -12.48 2.59
CA CYS A 363 -16.74 -11.81 2.95
C CYS A 363 -16.18 -10.90 1.85
N ALA A 364 -16.53 -11.14 0.59
CA ALA A 364 -16.16 -10.27 -0.52
C ALA A 364 -16.69 -8.84 -0.37
N TYR A 365 -17.82 -8.63 0.36
CA TYR A 365 -18.31 -7.28 0.67
C TYR A 365 -17.30 -6.44 1.46
N ASP A 366 -16.45 -7.07 2.27
CA ASP A 366 -15.50 -6.39 3.16
C ASP A 366 -14.15 -6.08 2.50
N ASN A 367 -13.91 -6.58 1.28
CA ASN A 367 -12.86 -6.10 0.38
C ASN A 367 -13.39 -4.93 -0.46
N ARG A 368 -13.44 -3.74 0.07
CA ARG A 368 -14.11 -2.58 -0.49
C ARG A 368 -13.34 -1.29 -0.25
N PRO A 369 -13.60 -0.22 -1.01
CA PRO A 369 -13.14 1.10 -0.60
C PRO A 369 -13.81 1.53 0.70
N LEU A 370 -13.19 2.45 1.42
CA LEU A 370 -13.80 3.08 2.58
C LEU A 370 -15.14 3.73 2.21
N LYS A 371 -16.12 3.60 3.10
CA LYS A 371 -17.31 4.47 3.05
C LYS A 371 -16.88 5.91 3.35
N PHE A 372 -17.59 6.90 2.81
CA PHE A 372 -17.21 8.30 3.05
C PHE A 372 -17.11 8.63 4.55
N ALA A 373 -18.06 8.18 5.37
CA ALA A 373 -18.03 8.39 6.82
C ALA A 373 -16.84 7.70 7.54
N GLU A 374 -16.25 6.67 6.92
CA GLU A 374 -15.01 6.04 7.42
C GLU A 374 -13.79 6.85 6.96
N PHE A 375 -13.79 7.33 5.73
CA PHE A 375 -12.75 8.17 5.16
C PHE A 375 -12.65 9.54 5.87
N GLU A 376 -13.79 10.16 6.18
CA GLU A 376 -13.87 11.44 6.89
C GLU A 376 -13.21 11.40 8.29
N LYS A 377 -13.10 10.24 8.92
CA LYS A 377 -12.42 10.10 10.22
C LYS A 377 -10.92 10.46 10.17
N TYR A 378 -10.32 10.44 8.99
CA TYR A 378 -8.92 10.83 8.78
C TYR A 378 -8.74 12.35 8.58
N PHE A 379 -9.83 13.13 8.55
CA PHE A 379 -9.76 14.59 8.37
C PHE A 379 -9.44 15.31 9.68
N THR A 380 -8.28 15.01 10.25
CA THR A 380 -7.83 15.57 11.54
C THR A 380 -6.89 16.77 11.40
N ASN A 381 -6.09 16.80 10.35
CA ASN A 381 -5.17 17.88 9.99
C ASN A 381 -5.24 18.09 8.47
N THR A 382 -6.42 18.41 7.96
CA THR A 382 -6.71 18.37 6.53
C THR A 382 -6.79 19.77 5.91
N ILE A 383 -6.23 19.89 4.70
CA ILE A 383 -6.27 21.08 3.87
C ILE A 383 -6.95 20.72 2.55
N PHE A 384 -8.01 21.47 2.24
CA PHE A 384 -8.78 21.36 1.00
C PHE A 384 -8.42 22.45 0.02
#